data_bbfb153b42507b6dbe90007a2843e4a8
#
_entry.id   bbfb153b42507b6dbe90007a2843e4a8
#
_cell.length_a   1.000
_cell.length_b   1.000
_cell.length_c   1.000
_cell.angle_alpha   90.00
_cell.angle_beta   90.00
_cell.angle_gamma   90.00
#
_symmetry.space_group_name_H-M   'P 1'
#
loop_
_entity.id
_entity.type
_entity.pdbx_description
1 polymer ?
#
loop_
_entity_poly.entity_id
_entity_poly.type
_entity_poly.pdbx_seq_one_letter_code
_entity_poly.pdbx_strand_id
1 'polypeptide(L)'
;AYEFLGSLYNQFGSWELALAAYNAGPGRIQQAINRNQAAGLPTDYWSLKLPQETMNYVPRFLAVAQIIKNPKAYNVNLPPIANRPHFREVMLNAPVDLNQIASLTGLSRAELYALNPGYRGERIDPESPMRILIPSDVNPSVDAKLKALKSSSGFWASNNIAAVSYTHLTLP
;
A
#
# COMPACT_ATOMS: atom_id res chain seq x y z
N ALA A 1 3.60 -1.96 6.52
CA ALA A 1 2.92 -1.23 7.60
C ALA A 1 3.09 -1.91 8.96
N TYR A 2 2.82 -3.21 9.08
CA TYR A 2 2.88 -3.93 10.37
C TYR A 2 4.25 -3.88 11.04
N GLU A 3 5.32 -4.17 10.33
CA GLU A 3 6.70 -4.12 10.86
C GLU A 3 7.05 -2.72 11.36
N PHE A 4 6.68 -1.69 10.61
CA PHE A 4 6.94 -0.31 10.99
C PHE A 4 6.12 0.12 12.22
N LEU A 5 4.84 -0.23 12.28
CA LEU A 5 4.02 0.00 13.47
C LEU A 5 4.57 -0.74 14.69
N GLY A 6 5.04 -1.98 14.52
CA GLY A 6 5.71 -2.74 15.58
C GLY A 6 6.99 -2.06 16.08
N SER A 7 7.82 -1.53 15.18
CA SER A 7 9.02 -0.78 15.55
C SER A 7 8.69 0.50 16.32
N LEU A 8 7.62 1.22 15.92
CA LEU A 8 7.15 2.41 16.63
C LEU A 8 6.60 2.07 18.02
N TYR A 9 5.89 0.95 18.15
CA TYR A 9 5.44 0.47 19.46
C TYR A 9 6.63 0.15 20.38
N ASN A 10 7.64 -0.54 19.87
CA ASN A 10 8.85 -0.83 20.63
C ASN A 10 9.59 0.45 21.05
N GLN A 11 9.55 1.49 20.23
CA GLN A 11 10.20 2.78 20.52
C GLN A 11 9.44 3.59 21.58
N PHE A 12 8.12 3.64 21.51
CA PHE A 12 7.31 4.54 22.32
C PHE A 12 6.55 3.85 23.46
N GLY A 13 6.45 2.53 23.46
CA GLY A 13 5.84 1.73 24.54
C GLY A 13 4.30 1.82 24.64
N SER A 14 3.66 2.55 23.72
CA SER A 14 2.20 2.71 23.68
C SER A 14 1.69 2.72 22.26
N TRP A 15 0.53 2.09 22.02
CA TRP A 15 -0.10 2.07 20.71
C TRP A 15 -0.58 3.46 20.28
N GLU A 16 -1.04 4.29 21.18
CA GLU A 16 -1.47 5.65 20.89
C GLU A 16 -0.30 6.49 20.38
N LEU A 17 0.85 6.42 21.06
CA LEU A 17 2.08 7.08 20.61
C LEU A 17 2.62 6.49 19.31
N ALA A 18 2.55 5.17 19.13
CA ALA A 18 2.96 4.51 17.90
C ALA A 18 2.10 4.94 16.70
N LEU A 19 0.78 5.00 16.87
CA LEU A 19 -0.15 5.48 15.85
C LEU A 19 0.06 6.96 15.54
N ALA A 20 0.30 7.78 16.57
CA ALA A 20 0.63 9.19 16.40
C ALA A 20 1.94 9.36 15.63
N ALA A 21 2.95 8.53 15.94
CA ALA A 21 4.25 8.54 15.24
C ALA A 21 4.13 8.03 13.81
N TYR A 22 3.26 7.06 13.54
CA TYR A 22 2.96 6.61 12.18
C TYR A 22 2.36 7.74 11.32
N ASN A 23 1.46 8.54 11.90
CA ASN A 23 0.79 9.65 11.20
C ASN A 23 1.69 10.90 11.08
N ALA A 24 2.35 11.31 12.16
CA ALA A 24 3.07 12.59 12.23
C ALA A 24 4.59 12.49 12.08
N GLY A 25 5.11 11.26 12.07
CA GLY A 25 6.55 10.99 12.10
C GLY A 25 7.10 10.84 13.52
N PRO A 26 8.00 9.85 13.77
CA PRO A 26 8.53 9.55 15.11
C PRO A 26 9.32 10.72 15.72
N GLY A 27 10.06 11.46 14.92
CA GLY A 27 10.83 12.62 15.41
C GLY A 27 9.94 13.71 16.01
N ARG A 28 8.76 13.95 15.44
CA ARG A 28 7.82 14.95 15.97
C ARG A 28 7.21 14.52 17.30
N ILE A 29 6.88 13.24 17.43
CA ILE A 29 6.37 12.69 18.68
C ILE A 29 7.45 12.75 19.77
N GLN A 30 8.68 12.36 19.45
CA GLN A 30 9.79 12.45 20.38
C GLN A 30 10.06 13.90 20.86
N GLN A 31 9.98 14.88 19.96
CA GLN A 31 10.11 16.30 20.34
C GLN A 31 8.98 16.74 21.27
N ALA A 32 7.73 16.28 21.04
CA ALA A 32 6.61 16.59 21.92
C ALA A 32 6.79 15.97 23.31
N ILE A 33 7.23 14.72 23.36
CA ILE A 33 7.59 14.03 24.63
C ILE A 33 8.66 14.81 25.38
N ASN A 34 9.75 15.16 24.71
CA ASN A 34 10.87 15.88 25.33
C ASN A 34 10.43 17.25 25.90
N ARG A 35 9.55 17.98 25.18
CA ARG A 35 9.00 19.26 25.67
C ARG A 35 8.18 19.07 26.95
N ASN A 36 7.29 18.08 26.99
CA ASN A 36 6.51 17.81 28.19
C ASN A 36 7.39 17.35 29.35
N GLN A 37 8.35 16.47 29.07
CA GLN A 37 9.31 15.99 30.07
C GLN A 37 10.11 17.14 30.70
N ALA A 38 10.62 18.07 29.88
CA ALA A 38 11.35 19.24 30.36
C ALA A 38 10.48 20.20 31.19
N ALA A 39 9.16 20.20 30.96
CA ALA A 39 8.17 20.97 31.69
C ALA A 39 7.58 20.23 32.92
N GLY A 40 8.02 19.00 33.21
CA GLY A 40 7.46 18.17 34.27
C GLY A 40 6.01 17.73 34.02
N LEU A 41 5.58 17.70 32.75
CA LEU A 41 4.24 17.30 32.34
C LEU A 41 4.20 15.82 31.92
N PRO A 42 3.03 15.17 31.95
CA PRO A 42 2.87 13.81 31.45
C PRO A 42 3.26 13.68 29.98
N THR A 43 3.78 12.51 29.60
CA THR A 43 4.30 12.23 28.26
C THR A 43 3.46 11.21 27.48
N ASP A 44 2.29 10.84 28.00
CA ASP A 44 1.31 10.03 27.27
C ASP A 44 0.72 10.81 26.10
N TYR A 45 0.15 10.09 25.12
CA TYR A 45 -0.41 10.68 23.91
C TYR A 45 -1.42 11.81 24.22
N TRP A 46 -2.31 11.62 25.20
CA TRP A 46 -3.42 12.54 25.51
C TRP A 46 -2.95 13.85 26.11
N SER A 47 -1.76 13.85 26.71
CA SER A 47 -1.12 15.00 27.32
C SER A 47 -0.21 15.78 26.38
N LEU A 48 0.10 15.22 25.19
CA LEU A 48 0.97 15.87 24.21
C LEU A 48 0.20 16.90 23.36
N LYS A 49 0.85 18.03 23.08
CA LYS A 49 0.40 19.00 22.08
C LYS A 49 0.91 18.58 20.71
N LEU A 50 0.06 18.01 19.88
CA LEU A 50 0.36 17.49 18.55
C LEU A 50 -0.40 18.28 17.46
N PRO A 51 -0.08 18.11 16.17
CA PRO A 51 -0.89 18.64 15.07
C PRO A 51 -2.34 18.15 15.16
N GLN A 52 -3.28 19.02 14.81
CA GLN A 52 -4.72 18.72 14.90
C GLN A 52 -5.09 17.45 14.12
N GLU A 53 -4.46 17.21 12.97
CA GLU A 53 -4.66 15.99 12.19
C GLU A 53 -4.32 14.73 13.04
N THR A 54 -3.17 14.74 13.70
CA THR A 54 -2.71 13.61 14.52
C THR A 54 -3.60 13.44 15.76
N MET A 55 -4.02 14.56 16.38
CA MET A 55 -4.96 14.54 17.51
C MET A 55 -6.34 13.97 17.13
N ASN A 56 -6.73 14.08 15.86
CA ASN A 56 -7.97 13.48 15.35
C ASN A 56 -7.75 12.04 14.84
N TYR A 57 -6.56 11.73 14.30
CA TYR A 57 -6.26 10.45 13.69
C TYR A 57 -6.32 9.29 14.70
N VAL A 58 -5.64 9.41 15.82
CA VAL A 58 -5.54 8.33 16.81
C VAL A 58 -6.91 7.96 17.41
N PRO A 59 -7.74 8.91 17.92
CA PRO A 59 -9.08 8.58 18.39
C PRO A 59 -9.97 7.95 17.33
N ARG A 60 -9.92 8.43 16.09
CA ARG A 60 -10.68 7.84 14.97
C ARG A 60 -10.24 6.41 14.68
N PHE A 61 -8.93 6.16 14.67
CA PHE A 61 -8.40 4.82 14.47
C PHE A 61 -8.88 3.87 15.57
N LEU A 62 -8.78 4.28 16.84
CA LEU A 62 -9.21 3.47 17.98
C LEU A 62 -10.73 3.22 17.95
N ALA A 63 -11.52 4.22 17.56
CA ALA A 63 -12.98 4.07 17.43
C ALA A 63 -13.33 3.03 16.35
N VAL A 64 -12.70 3.09 15.18
CA VAL A 64 -12.91 2.10 14.10
C VAL A 64 -12.47 0.71 14.56
N ALA A 65 -11.32 0.60 15.22
CA ALA A 65 -10.85 -0.68 15.76
C ALA A 65 -11.85 -1.27 16.77
N GLN A 66 -12.43 -0.45 17.63
CA GLN A 66 -13.43 -0.86 18.59
C GLN A 66 -14.73 -1.32 17.92
N ILE A 67 -15.18 -0.62 16.87
CA ILE A 67 -16.36 -1.02 16.08
C ILE A 67 -16.12 -2.37 15.42
N ILE A 68 -14.95 -2.56 14.81
CA ILE A 68 -14.60 -3.83 14.14
C ILE A 68 -14.52 -4.98 15.14
N LYS A 69 -13.98 -4.71 16.35
CA LYS A 69 -13.87 -5.70 17.42
C LYS A 69 -15.23 -6.17 17.94
N ASN A 70 -16.20 -5.28 18.02
CA ASN A 70 -17.55 -5.58 18.50
C ASN A 70 -18.62 -4.86 17.67
N PRO A 71 -18.82 -5.25 16.39
CA PRO A 71 -19.69 -4.51 15.46
C PRO A 71 -21.15 -4.52 15.90
N LYS A 72 -21.62 -5.59 16.54
CA LYS A 72 -23.00 -5.70 17.03
C LYS A 72 -23.36 -4.65 18.07
N ALA A 73 -22.42 -4.27 18.94
CA ALA A 73 -22.64 -3.22 19.93
C ALA A 73 -22.89 -1.84 19.32
N TYR A 74 -22.52 -1.66 18.06
CA TYR A 74 -22.66 -0.41 17.31
C TYR A 74 -23.69 -0.51 16.18
N ASN A 75 -24.50 -1.57 16.14
CA ASN A 75 -25.47 -1.85 15.08
C ASN A 75 -24.83 -1.88 13.67
N VAL A 76 -23.57 -2.32 13.60
CA VAL A 76 -22.83 -2.45 12.32
C VAL A 76 -22.83 -3.91 11.89
N ASN A 77 -23.20 -4.14 10.65
CA ASN A 77 -23.06 -5.46 10.01
C ASN A 77 -21.84 -5.43 9.07
N LEU A 78 -20.80 -6.13 9.44
CA LEU A 78 -19.61 -6.26 8.60
C LEU A 78 -19.84 -7.38 7.57
N PRO A 79 -19.55 -7.15 6.28
CA PRO A 79 -19.64 -8.21 5.28
C PRO A 79 -18.60 -9.30 5.59
N PRO A 80 -18.94 -10.59 5.36
CA PRO A 80 -17.97 -11.66 5.53
C PRO A 80 -16.85 -11.53 4.52
N ILE A 81 -15.62 -11.43 5.02
CA ILE A 81 -14.42 -11.37 4.19
C ILE A 81 -13.65 -12.66 4.43
N ALA A 82 -13.39 -13.43 3.36
CA ALA A 82 -12.61 -14.65 3.45
C ALA A 82 -11.15 -14.32 3.87
N ASN A 83 -10.64 -15.02 4.88
CA ASN A 83 -9.24 -14.89 5.31
C ASN A 83 -8.30 -15.66 4.37
N ARG A 84 -8.23 -15.18 3.12
CA ARG A 84 -7.34 -15.71 2.08
C ARG A 84 -6.90 -14.56 1.15
N PRO A 85 -5.76 -14.67 0.46
CA PRO A 85 -5.35 -13.69 -0.53
C PRO A 85 -6.43 -13.51 -1.61
N HIS A 86 -6.80 -12.26 -1.92
CA HIS A 86 -7.72 -11.95 -3.01
C HIS A 86 -7.04 -11.96 -4.37
N PHE A 87 -5.74 -11.79 -4.39
CA PHE A 87 -4.93 -11.78 -5.60
C PHE A 87 -3.63 -12.55 -5.37
N ARG A 88 -3.03 -12.97 -6.47
CA ARG A 88 -1.69 -13.56 -6.51
C ARG A 88 -0.82 -12.84 -7.51
N GLU A 89 0.47 -12.90 -7.28
CA GLU A 89 1.49 -12.39 -8.17
C GLU A 89 1.92 -13.45 -9.16
N VAL A 90 2.01 -13.11 -10.44
CA VAL A 90 2.58 -13.95 -11.47
C VAL A 90 3.77 -13.22 -12.09
N MET A 91 4.96 -13.82 -12.01
CA MET A 91 6.16 -13.33 -12.66
C MET A 91 6.06 -13.54 -14.17
N LEU A 92 6.49 -12.56 -14.94
CA LEU A 92 6.50 -12.58 -16.39
C LEU A 92 7.94 -12.67 -16.89
N ASN A 93 8.16 -13.33 -18.02
CA ASN A 93 9.50 -13.47 -18.61
C ASN A 93 9.80 -12.40 -19.68
N ALA A 94 8.80 -11.61 -20.05
CA ALA A 94 8.95 -10.57 -21.08
C ALA A 94 7.93 -9.44 -20.84
N PRO A 95 8.21 -8.22 -21.38
CA PRO A 95 7.23 -7.15 -21.44
C PRO A 95 6.06 -7.58 -22.34
N VAL A 96 4.87 -7.68 -21.77
CA VAL A 96 3.67 -8.13 -22.47
C VAL A 96 2.60 -7.05 -22.50
N ASP A 97 1.73 -7.14 -23.47
CA ASP A 97 0.56 -6.28 -23.59
C ASP A 97 -0.53 -6.73 -22.59
N LEU A 98 -1.16 -5.78 -21.92
CA LEU A 98 -2.25 -6.05 -20.99
C LEU A 98 -3.46 -6.69 -21.67
N ASN A 99 -3.66 -6.47 -23.00
CA ASN A 99 -4.71 -7.15 -23.74
C ASN A 99 -4.43 -8.66 -23.89
N GLN A 100 -3.16 -9.07 -24.01
CA GLN A 100 -2.79 -10.49 -24.02
C GLN A 100 -3.07 -11.13 -22.65
N ILE A 101 -2.78 -10.42 -21.57
CA ILE A 101 -3.09 -10.88 -20.21
C ILE A 101 -4.60 -10.98 -20.04
N ALA A 102 -5.37 -9.97 -20.45
CA ALA A 102 -6.83 -9.97 -20.40
C ALA A 102 -7.42 -11.18 -21.12
N SER A 103 -6.94 -11.44 -22.36
CA SER A 103 -7.41 -12.57 -23.16
C SER A 103 -7.12 -13.93 -22.53
N LEU A 104 -5.97 -14.09 -21.84
CA LEU A 104 -5.60 -15.34 -21.19
C LEU A 104 -6.30 -15.55 -19.87
N THR A 105 -6.56 -14.49 -19.12
CA THR A 105 -7.15 -14.53 -17.77
C THR A 105 -8.67 -14.46 -17.79
N GLY A 106 -9.27 -13.96 -18.87
CA GLY A 106 -10.68 -13.63 -18.96
C GLY A 106 -11.07 -12.36 -18.21
N LEU A 107 -10.10 -11.61 -17.69
CA LEU A 107 -10.33 -10.37 -16.98
C LEU A 107 -10.50 -9.20 -17.94
N SER A 108 -11.31 -8.23 -17.55
CA SER A 108 -11.37 -6.95 -18.22
C SER A 108 -10.12 -6.12 -17.96
N ARG A 109 -9.82 -5.17 -18.82
CA ARG A 109 -8.72 -4.20 -18.60
C ARG A 109 -8.93 -3.39 -17.30
N ALA A 110 -10.17 -3.06 -16.98
CA ALA A 110 -10.50 -2.31 -15.77
C ALA A 110 -10.11 -3.09 -14.50
N GLU A 111 -10.40 -4.39 -14.44
CA GLU A 111 -10.01 -5.26 -13.34
C GLU A 111 -8.48 -5.39 -13.24
N LEU A 112 -7.80 -5.54 -14.36
CA LEU A 112 -6.34 -5.60 -14.39
C LEU A 112 -5.72 -4.30 -13.89
N TYR A 113 -6.21 -3.13 -14.31
CA TYR A 113 -5.72 -1.83 -13.84
C TYR A 113 -6.04 -1.59 -12.36
N ALA A 114 -7.20 -2.03 -11.88
CA ALA A 114 -7.56 -1.89 -10.47
C ALA A 114 -6.57 -2.61 -9.54
N LEU A 115 -6.07 -3.78 -9.95
CA LEU A 115 -5.05 -4.53 -9.21
C LEU A 115 -3.63 -4.04 -9.49
N ASN A 116 -3.39 -3.40 -10.64
CA ASN A 116 -2.06 -3.01 -11.11
C ASN A 116 -2.02 -1.51 -11.48
N PRO A 117 -2.31 -0.60 -10.54
CA PRO A 117 -2.42 0.84 -10.84
C PRO A 117 -1.08 1.48 -11.23
N GLY A 118 0.04 0.79 -11.01
CA GLY A 118 1.37 1.23 -11.43
C GLY A 118 1.60 1.17 -12.94
N TYR A 119 0.82 0.38 -13.67
CA TYR A 119 0.95 0.30 -15.12
C TYR A 119 0.11 1.39 -15.79
N ARG A 120 0.79 2.40 -16.33
CA ARG A 120 0.16 3.57 -16.96
C ARG A 120 -0.16 3.41 -18.45
N GLY A 121 0.28 2.33 -19.07
CA GLY A 121 0.13 2.07 -20.50
C GLY A 121 -0.47 0.72 -20.81
N GLU A 122 -0.62 0.43 -22.09
CA GLU A 122 -1.15 -0.86 -22.55
C GLU A 122 -0.17 -2.02 -22.36
N ARG A 123 1.08 -1.72 -22.07
CA ARG A 123 2.17 -2.69 -21.91
C ARG A 123 2.85 -2.55 -20.56
N ILE A 124 3.39 -3.65 -20.09
CA ILE A 124 4.30 -3.67 -18.95
C ILE A 124 5.65 -3.13 -19.43
N ASP A 125 6.13 -2.08 -18.76
CA ASP A 125 7.42 -1.47 -19.03
C ASP A 125 8.55 -2.45 -18.72
N PRO A 126 9.54 -2.64 -19.61
CA PRO A 126 10.71 -3.50 -19.35
C PRO A 126 11.52 -3.10 -18.12
N GLU A 127 11.50 -1.82 -17.73
CA GLU A 127 12.20 -1.29 -16.57
C GLU A 127 11.39 -1.49 -15.27
N SER A 128 10.09 -1.86 -15.38
CA SER A 128 9.25 -2.17 -14.22
C SER A 128 9.47 -3.60 -13.74
N PRO A 129 9.06 -3.91 -12.49
CA PRO A 129 9.03 -5.28 -12.04
C PRO A 129 8.16 -6.13 -12.99
N MET A 130 8.78 -7.16 -13.61
CA MET A 130 8.14 -8.05 -14.58
C MET A 130 7.17 -9.00 -13.87
N ARG A 131 6.07 -8.45 -13.37
CA ARG A 131 5.04 -9.17 -12.63
C ARG A 131 3.67 -8.59 -12.89
N ILE A 132 2.65 -9.39 -12.71
CA ILE A 132 1.25 -8.97 -12.77
C ILE A 132 0.50 -9.54 -11.58
N LEU A 133 -0.36 -8.72 -10.98
CA LEU A 133 -1.32 -9.17 -9.97
C LEU A 133 -2.62 -9.56 -10.66
N ILE A 134 -3.11 -10.74 -10.37
CA ILE A 134 -4.39 -11.25 -10.86
C ILE A 134 -5.22 -11.82 -9.69
N PRO A 135 -6.56 -11.84 -9.78
CA PRO A 135 -7.39 -12.44 -8.74
C PRO A 135 -7.01 -13.90 -8.47
N SER A 136 -7.08 -14.30 -7.20
CA SER A 136 -6.71 -15.66 -6.78
C SER A 136 -7.63 -16.75 -7.31
N ASP A 137 -8.84 -16.41 -7.75
CA ASP A 137 -9.83 -17.32 -8.31
C ASP A 137 -9.64 -17.60 -9.82
N VAL A 138 -8.79 -16.82 -10.49
CA VAL A 138 -8.37 -17.14 -11.88
C VAL A 138 -7.67 -18.50 -11.89
N ASN A 139 -8.00 -19.34 -12.86
CA ASN A 139 -7.47 -20.70 -12.94
C ASN A 139 -5.91 -20.70 -12.91
N PRO A 140 -5.27 -21.45 -12.00
CA PRO A 140 -3.82 -21.49 -11.87
C PRO A 140 -3.07 -21.95 -13.14
N SER A 141 -3.71 -22.69 -14.04
CA SER A 141 -3.11 -23.10 -15.32
C SER A 141 -2.73 -21.92 -16.22
N VAL A 142 -3.32 -20.74 -15.97
CA VAL A 142 -3.00 -19.50 -16.68
C VAL A 142 -1.59 -19.00 -16.36
N ASP A 143 -1.07 -19.28 -15.17
CA ASP A 143 0.24 -18.80 -14.73
C ASP A 143 1.37 -19.26 -15.66
N ALA A 144 1.32 -20.54 -16.08
CA ALA A 144 2.29 -21.09 -17.04
C ALA A 144 2.18 -20.40 -18.42
N LYS A 145 0.96 -20.12 -18.86
CA LYS A 145 0.70 -19.42 -20.13
C LYS A 145 1.20 -17.97 -20.08
N LEU A 146 0.96 -17.27 -18.97
CA LEU A 146 1.46 -15.90 -18.75
C LEU A 146 2.99 -15.85 -18.77
N LYS A 147 3.65 -16.79 -18.10
CA LYS A 147 5.13 -16.91 -18.11
C LYS A 147 5.68 -17.22 -19.51
N ALA A 148 4.92 -17.95 -20.32
CA ALA A 148 5.33 -18.32 -21.67
C ALA A 148 5.10 -17.20 -22.71
N LEU A 149 4.42 -16.12 -22.35
CA LEU A 149 4.24 -14.98 -23.23
C LEU A 149 5.61 -14.38 -23.63
N LYS A 150 5.75 -14.13 -24.92
CA LYS A 150 6.94 -13.47 -25.47
C LYS A 150 6.62 -11.99 -25.69
N SER A 151 7.65 -11.16 -25.62
CA SER A 151 7.53 -9.75 -26.05
C SER A 151 6.96 -9.70 -27.46
N SER A 152 5.86 -8.96 -27.66
CA SER A 152 5.36 -8.71 -29.02
C SER A 152 6.39 -7.84 -29.73
N SER A 153 7.18 -8.47 -30.60
CA SER A 153 8.17 -7.82 -31.46
C SER A 153 7.44 -6.86 -32.40
N GLY A 154 7.66 -5.58 -32.27
CA GLY A 154 7.17 -4.62 -33.27
C GLY A 154 7.07 -3.16 -32.84
N PHE A 155 7.13 -2.83 -31.56
CA PHE A 155 6.85 -1.46 -31.12
C PHE A 155 8.09 -0.69 -30.61
N TRP A 156 9.15 -1.36 -30.25
CA TRP A 156 10.36 -0.71 -29.71
C TRP A 156 11.26 -0.04 -30.76
N ALA A 157 11.02 -0.29 -32.03
CA ALA A 157 11.82 0.29 -33.11
C ALA A 157 11.46 1.74 -33.47
N SER A 158 10.35 2.30 -32.94
CA SER A 158 9.82 3.59 -33.45
C SER A 158 9.74 4.73 -32.43
N ASN A 159 9.99 4.52 -31.15
CA ASN A 159 9.89 5.61 -30.18
C ASN A 159 11.14 5.66 -29.30
N ASN A 160 12.18 6.33 -29.77
CA ASN A 160 13.19 6.97 -28.94
C ASN A 160 12.52 8.12 -28.16
N ILE A 161 11.77 7.81 -27.11
CA ILE A 161 11.39 8.82 -26.12
C ILE A 161 12.60 8.93 -25.19
N ALA A 162 13.27 10.08 -25.26
CA ALA A 162 14.37 10.43 -24.37
C ALA A 162 14.00 10.15 -22.93
N ALA A 163 14.86 9.43 -22.22
CA ALA A 163 14.74 9.17 -20.80
C ALA A 163 14.54 10.49 -20.06
N VAL A 164 13.41 10.68 -19.41
CA VAL A 164 13.20 11.80 -18.51
C VAL A 164 13.96 11.46 -17.24
N SER A 165 15.13 12.08 -17.08
CA SER A 165 15.91 12.04 -15.85
C SER A 165 15.11 12.74 -14.74
N TYR A 166 14.61 11.97 -13.78
CA TYR A 166 14.09 12.53 -12.54
C TYR A 166 15.28 13.00 -11.70
N THR A 167 15.60 14.29 -11.80
CA THR A 167 16.44 14.94 -10.79
C THR A 167 15.63 15.02 -9.48
N HIS A 168 16.19 14.46 -8.43
CA HIS A 168 15.66 14.59 -7.08
C HIS A 168 15.50 16.08 -6.73
N LEU A 169 14.25 16.52 -6.60
CA LEU A 169 13.94 17.77 -5.89
C LEU A 169 14.19 17.53 -4.40
N THR A 170 15.36 17.93 -3.95
CA THR A 170 15.58 18.19 -2.53
C THR A 170 14.78 19.44 -2.17
N LEU A 171 13.71 19.27 -1.40
CA LEU A 171 12.99 20.37 -0.78
C LEU A 171 13.86 20.99 0.33
N PRO A 172 13.85 22.33 0.46
CA PRO A 172 14.60 23.04 1.48
C PRO A 172 14.13 22.74 2.91
#